data_167d9ead6a7f31ee3ca595f34fd83207
#
_entry.id   167d9ead6a7f31ee3ca595f34fd83207
#
_cell.length_a   1.000
_cell.length_b   1.000
_cell.length_c   1.000
_cell.angle_alpha   90.00
_cell.angle_beta   90.00
_cell.angle_gamma   90.00
#
_symmetry.space_group_name_H-M   'P 1'
#
loop_
_entity.id
_entity.type
_entity.pdbx_description
1 polymer ?
#
loop_
_entity_poly.entity_id
_entity_poly.type
_entity_poly.pdbx_seq_one_letter_code
_entity_poly.pdbx_strand_id
1 'polypeptide(L)'
;EDIKGIEDALAKAYPDWSVRRAFTAQIIINHVQARDDEVIDNMQQALDRAVANGVKNLVVQPTHLMHGAEYDEMTEAIDEYKDKFESVAIAEPMLGEVGDDATVINDDKKAVAQAITDEACKEAGFDDMKAAADAGTAFVFMGHGTSHTANVTYDQMQTQMDDLGFTNAFIGTVEGEPEDTACDKVIEKVKEAGFKNVILRPLMVVAGDHANNDMAGDDADSWKSQFEASGDFDSVDCQIAGLGRIAAVEDLYVAHTKAAIDSLGASDDAAAEDTDAKATDDSADDAQADDAAETTADTAEADAE
;
A
#
# COMPACT_ATOMS: atom_id res chain seq x y z
N GLU A 1 -0.09 3.70 -16.79
CA GLU A 1 1.22 3.03 -16.95
C GLU A 1 1.63 2.30 -15.68
N ASP A 2 1.43 2.87 -14.48
CA ASP A 2 1.92 2.36 -13.21
C ASP A 2 1.36 0.97 -12.85
N ILE A 3 0.03 0.80 -12.85
CA ILE A 3 -0.60 -0.51 -12.61
C ILE A 3 -0.28 -1.50 -13.72
N LYS A 4 -0.17 -1.03 -14.97
CA LYS A 4 0.15 -1.93 -16.10
C LYS A 4 1.54 -2.54 -15.97
N GLY A 5 2.52 -1.85 -15.41
CA GLY A 5 3.85 -2.40 -15.15
C GLY A 5 3.76 -3.63 -14.23
N ILE A 6 3.03 -3.49 -13.13
CA ILE A 6 2.81 -4.59 -12.17
C ILE A 6 2.05 -5.76 -12.84
N GLU A 7 0.99 -5.48 -13.61
CA GLU A 7 0.24 -6.54 -14.31
C GLU A 7 1.10 -7.29 -15.32
N ASP A 8 1.90 -6.57 -16.11
CA ASP A 8 2.79 -7.18 -17.11
C ASP A 8 3.87 -8.03 -16.43
N ALA A 9 4.41 -7.59 -15.28
CA ALA A 9 5.36 -8.36 -14.48
C ALA A 9 4.74 -9.65 -13.94
N LEU A 10 3.54 -9.58 -13.37
CA LEU A 10 2.79 -10.73 -12.86
C LEU A 10 2.44 -11.71 -13.99
N ALA A 11 1.91 -11.22 -15.12
CA ALA A 11 1.56 -12.07 -16.26
C ALA A 11 2.78 -12.77 -16.86
N LYS A 12 3.93 -12.10 -16.85
CA LYS A 12 5.21 -12.68 -17.31
C LYS A 12 5.75 -13.73 -16.34
N ALA A 13 5.64 -13.47 -15.03
CA ALA A 13 6.14 -14.38 -13.99
C ALA A 13 5.27 -15.65 -13.88
N TYR A 14 3.97 -15.52 -14.10
CA TYR A 14 2.98 -16.58 -13.91
C TYR A 14 2.16 -16.84 -15.18
N PRO A 15 2.78 -17.35 -16.27
CA PRO A 15 2.12 -17.52 -17.58
C PRO A 15 0.99 -18.55 -17.56
N ASP A 16 0.96 -19.45 -16.57
CA ASP A 16 -0.09 -20.44 -16.39
C ASP A 16 -1.32 -19.90 -15.62
N TRP A 17 -1.23 -18.69 -15.10
CA TRP A 17 -2.30 -18.00 -14.38
C TRP A 17 -2.97 -16.94 -15.25
N SER A 18 -4.28 -16.76 -15.05
CA SER A 18 -5.03 -15.70 -15.72
C SER A 18 -5.02 -14.43 -14.85
N VAL A 19 -4.19 -13.48 -15.19
CA VAL A 19 -4.13 -12.19 -14.49
C VAL A 19 -5.31 -11.31 -14.92
N ARG A 20 -6.01 -10.72 -13.97
CA ARG A 20 -7.16 -9.82 -14.19
C ARG A 20 -7.09 -8.68 -13.18
N ARG A 21 -7.52 -7.51 -13.63
CA ARG A 21 -7.63 -6.30 -12.80
C ARG A 21 -9.02 -6.19 -12.19
N ALA A 22 -9.08 -5.76 -10.95
CA ALA A 22 -10.26 -5.21 -10.29
C ALA A 22 -9.88 -3.94 -9.55
N PHE A 23 -10.81 -2.99 -9.43
CA PHE A 23 -10.59 -1.78 -8.64
C PHE A 23 -11.46 -1.81 -7.39
N THR A 24 -10.89 -1.33 -6.29
CA THR A 24 -11.59 -1.15 -5.00
C THR A 24 -12.41 0.15 -4.98
N ALA A 25 -11.93 1.22 -5.62
CA ALA A 25 -12.58 2.53 -5.61
C ALA A 25 -13.50 2.76 -6.82
N GLN A 26 -14.82 2.83 -6.59
CA GLN A 26 -15.82 3.05 -7.65
C GLN A 26 -15.63 4.40 -8.36
N ILE A 27 -15.18 5.44 -7.66
CA ILE A 27 -14.92 6.75 -8.26
C ILE A 27 -13.83 6.67 -9.34
N ILE A 28 -12.80 5.88 -9.10
CA ILE A 28 -11.70 5.68 -10.07
C ILE A 28 -12.19 4.89 -11.29
N ILE A 29 -13.03 3.87 -11.09
CA ILE A 29 -13.67 3.12 -12.19
C ILE A 29 -14.44 4.08 -13.10
N ASN A 30 -15.27 4.96 -12.51
CA ASN A 30 -16.06 5.94 -13.24
C ASN A 30 -15.18 6.93 -14.01
N HIS A 31 -14.08 7.41 -13.43
CA HIS A 31 -13.14 8.31 -14.08
C HIS A 31 -12.43 7.64 -15.26
N VAL A 32 -11.94 6.41 -15.10
CA VAL A 32 -11.29 5.65 -16.18
C VAL A 32 -12.27 5.38 -17.32
N GLN A 33 -13.49 4.98 -17.00
CA GLN A 33 -14.52 4.77 -18.01
C GLN A 33 -14.86 6.05 -18.78
N ALA A 34 -14.96 7.20 -18.09
CA ALA A 34 -15.28 8.47 -18.73
C ALA A 34 -14.13 9.00 -19.60
N ARG A 35 -12.88 8.75 -19.21
CA ARG A 35 -11.68 9.24 -19.92
C ARG A 35 -11.28 8.34 -21.07
N ASP A 36 -11.27 7.02 -20.86
CA ASP A 36 -10.63 6.04 -21.74
C ASP A 36 -11.63 5.08 -22.40
N ASP A 37 -12.94 5.17 -22.06
CA ASP A 37 -13.99 4.22 -22.47
C ASP A 37 -13.66 2.75 -22.09
N GLU A 38 -12.85 2.57 -21.04
CA GLU A 38 -12.45 1.28 -20.51
C GLU A 38 -13.38 0.87 -19.36
N VAL A 39 -13.95 -0.33 -19.44
CA VAL A 39 -14.78 -0.90 -18.39
C VAL A 39 -13.92 -1.79 -17.51
N ILE A 40 -13.77 -1.41 -16.25
CA ILE A 40 -13.03 -2.17 -15.25
C ILE A 40 -14.01 -2.71 -14.21
N ASP A 41 -13.88 -3.98 -13.85
CA ASP A 41 -14.69 -4.60 -12.82
C ASP A 41 -14.33 -4.01 -11.44
N ASN A 42 -15.32 -3.78 -10.59
CA ASN A 42 -15.09 -3.65 -9.16
C ASN A 42 -14.86 -5.03 -8.53
N MET A 43 -14.53 -5.08 -7.24
CA MET A 43 -14.21 -6.33 -6.54
C MET A 43 -15.32 -7.37 -6.68
N GLN A 44 -16.58 -7.00 -6.43
CA GLN A 44 -17.71 -7.93 -6.52
C GLN A 44 -17.91 -8.47 -7.94
N GLN A 45 -17.85 -7.60 -8.95
CA GLN A 45 -17.99 -7.99 -10.36
C GLN A 45 -16.87 -8.94 -10.79
N ALA A 46 -15.63 -8.69 -10.34
CA ALA A 46 -14.49 -9.54 -10.63
C ALA A 46 -14.62 -10.92 -9.98
N LEU A 47 -15.06 -10.98 -8.72
CA LEU A 47 -15.30 -12.23 -7.98
C LEU A 47 -16.46 -13.01 -8.59
N ASP A 48 -17.60 -12.37 -8.92
CA ASP A 48 -18.72 -13.01 -9.62
C ASP A 48 -18.29 -13.61 -10.97
N ARG A 49 -17.48 -12.87 -11.72
CA ARG A 49 -16.92 -13.33 -13.00
C ARG A 49 -15.97 -14.50 -12.83
N ALA A 50 -15.13 -14.49 -11.79
CA ALA A 50 -14.23 -15.60 -11.48
C ALA A 50 -15.02 -16.88 -11.17
N VAL A 51 -16.07 -16.79 -10.35
CA VAL A 51 -16.98 -17.90 -10.04
C VAL A 51 -17.69 -18.40 -11.29
N ALA A 52 -18.25 -17.49 -12.11
CA ALA A 52 -18.95 -17.84 -13.34
C ALA A 52 -18.05 -18.53 -14.37
N ASN A 53 -16.76 -18.20 -14.40
CA ASN A 53 -15.75 -18.81 -15.26
C ASN A 53 -15.19 -20.13 -14.69
N GLY A 54 -15.65 -20.58 -13.51
CA GLY A 54 -15.21 -21.83 -12.90
C GLY A 54 -13.76 -21.79 -12.40
N VAL A 55 -13.28 -20.61 -11.97
CA VAL A 55 -11.98 -20.48 -11.31
C VAL A 55 -12.00 -21.32 -10.03
N LYS A 56 -10.99 -22.14 -9.83
CA LYS A 56 -10.87 -23.02 -8.67
C LYS A 56 -9.96 -22.43 -7.61
N ASN A 57 -8.79 -21.96 -8.02
CA ASN A 57 -7.81 -21.37 -7.14
C ASN A 57 -7.74 -19.87 -7.42
N LEU A 58 -8.00 -19.05 -6.41
CA LEU A 58 -7.95 -17.59 -6.49
C LEU A 58 -6.75 -17.08 -5.70
N VAL A 59 -5.90 -16.29 -6.35
CA VAL A 59 -4.89 -15.48 -5.68
C VAL A 59 -5.21 -14.02 -5.93
N VAL A 60 -5.28 -13.24 -4.86
CA VAL A 60 -5.49 -11.79 -4.95
C VAL A 60 -4.20 -11.09 -4.54
N GLN A 61 -3.64 -10.32 -5.48
CA GLN A 61 -2.50 -9.45 -5.22
C GLN A 61 -3.01 -8.02 -5.05
N PRO A 62 -3.10 -7.49 -3.81
CA PRO A 62 -3.41 -6.09 -3.59
C PRO A 62 -2.25 -5.22 -4.09
N THR A 63 -2.57 -4.23 -4.91
CA THR A 63 -1.60 -3.21 -5.32
C THR A 63 -1.64 -2.00 -4.38
N HIS A 64 -2.12 -2.20 -3.16
CA HIS A 64 -2.09 -1.21 -2.09
C HIS A 64 -0.67 -1.02 -1.56
N LEU A 65 -0.44 0.13 -0.96
CA LEU A 65 0.82 0.44 -0.29
C LEU A 65 0.97 -0.38 1.00
N MET A 66 -0.12 -0.49 1.78
CA MET A 66 -0.15 -1.08 3.12
C MET A 66 -1.49 -1.75 3.43
N HIS A 67 -1.59 -2.40 4.61
CA HIS A 67 -2.82 -2.93 5.19
C HIS A 67 -3.71 -1.80 5.76
N GLY A 68 -4.23 -0.95 4.87
CA GLY A 68 -5.12 0.15 5.22
C GLY A 68 -6.61 -0.23 5.09
N ALA A 69 -7.50 0.78 5.19
CA ALA A 69 -8.95 0.57 5.10
C ALA A 69 -9.39 -0.13 3.81
N GLU A 70 -8.82 0.25 2.66
CA GLU A 70 -9.14 -0.38 1.36
C GLU A 70 -8.67 -1.84 1.28
N TYR A 71 -7.59 -2.19 1.98
CA TYR A 71 -7.15 -3.58 2.12
C TYR A 71 -8.14 -4.38 2.96
N ASP A 72 -8.63 -3.82 4.06
CA ASP A 72 -9.62 -4.46 4.92
C ASP A 72 -10.94 -4.70 4.17
N GLU A 73 -11.45 -3.69 3.47
CA GLU A 73 -12.65 -3.81 2.63
C GLU A 73 -12.50 -4.88 1.53
N MET A 74 -11.33 -4.93 0.91
CA MET A 74 -11.01 -5.97 -0.08
C MET A 74 -11.04 -7.36 0.56
N THR A 75 -10.44 -7.51 1.74
CA THR A 75 -10.39 -8.78 2.47
C THR A 75 -11.79 -9.25 2.87
N GLU A 76 -12.63 -8.35 3.38
CA GLU A 76 -14.03 -8.65 3.70
C GLU A 76 -14.82 -9.11 2.46
N ALA A 77 -14.65 -8.42 1.33
CA ALA A 77 -15.30 -8.82 0.09
C ALA A 77 -14.86 -10.22 -0.38
N ILE A 78 -13.57 -10.56 -0.22
CA ILE A 78 -13.05 -11.88 -0.57
C ILE A 78 -13.60 -12.94 0.39
N ASP A 79 -13.73 -12.65 1.67
CA ASP A 79 -14.23 -13.58 2.69
C ASP A 79 -15.64 -14.06 2.38
N GLU A 80 -16.51 -13.21 1.83
CA GLU A 80 -17.86 -13.60 1.39
C GLU A 80 -17.87 -14.61 0.22
N TYR A 81 -16.75 -14.73 -0.48
CA TYR A 81 -16.62 -15.60 -1.65
C TYR A 81 -15.75 -16.85 -1.42
N LYS A 82 -15.09 -16.98 -0.27
CA LYS A 82 -14.14 -18.09 0.00
C LYS A 82 -14.70 -19.46 -0.31
N ASP A 83 -15.92 -19.73 0.10
CA ASP A 83 -16.58 -21.02 -0.10
C ASP A 83 -16.95 -21.34 -1.57
N LYS A 84 -16.77 -20.38 -2.47
CA LYS A 84 -17.05 -20.54 -3.92
C LYS A 84 -15.84 -21.01 -4.70
N PHE A 85 -14.67 -21.05 -4.09
CA PHE A 85 -13.41 -21.49 -4.69
C PHE A 85 -12.88 -22.74 -3.95
N GLU A 86 -12.05 -23.53 -4.61
CA GLU A 86 -11.35 -24.66 -3.97
C GLU A 86 -10.27 -24.13 -3.00
N SER A 87 -9.59 -23.04 -3.36
CA SER A 87 -8.63 -22.35 -2.48
C SER A 87 -8.54 -20.86 -2.80
N VAL A 88 -8.25 -20.06 -1.78
CA VAL A 88 -8.08 -18.61 -1.88
C VAL A 88 -6.85 -18.19 -1.07
N ALA A 89 -5.99 -17.37 -1.66
CA ALA A 89 -4.89 -16.72 -0.96
C ALA A 89 -4.84 -15.22 -1.31
N ILE A 90 -4.52 -14.41 -0.32
CA ILE A 90 -4.28 -12.97 -0.46
C ILE A 90 -2.79 -12.73 -0.22
N ALA A 91 -2.15 -12.08 -1.18
CA ALA A 91 -0.75 -11.70 -1.07
C ALA A 91 -0.58 -10.43 -0.24
N GLU A 92 0.64 -10.21 0.24
CA GLU A 92 1.00 -8.99 0.97
C GLU A 92 0.92 -7.74 0.05
N PRO A 93 0.52 -6.57 0.59
CA PRO A 93 0.69 -5.30 -0.09
C PRO A 93 2.17 -4.89 -0.15
N MET A 94 2.49 -3.76 -0.82
CA MET A 94 3.87 -3.35 -1.11
C MET A 94 4.79 -3.32 0.12
N LEU A 95 4.34 -2.73 1.22
CA LEU A 95 5.18 -2.53 2.41
C LEU A 95 5.09 -3.69 3.42
N GLY A 96 4.42 -4.79 3.02
CA GLY A 96 4.30 -5.99 3.82
C GLY A 96 3.56 -5.76 5.15
N GLU A 97 3.88 -6.56 6.15
CA GLU A 97 3.23 -6.53 7.45
C GLU A 97 3.40 -5.16 8.15
N VAL A 98 2.32 -4.67 8.75
CA VAL A 98 2.32 -3.47 9.60
C VAL A 98 2.81 -3.86 10.99
N GLY A 99 3.85 -3.19 11.49
CA GLY A 99 4.32 -3.40 12.85
C GLY A 99 3.48 -2.67 13.90
N ASP A 100 3.75 -2.96 15.17
CA ASP A 100 3.02 -2.40 16.31
C ASP A 100 3.31 -0.91 16.55
N ASP A 101 4.49 -0.45 16.14
CA ASP A 101 4.92 0.95 16.32
C ASP A 101 5.90 1.39 15.21
N ALA A 102 6.30 2.65 15.24
CA ALA A 102 7.18 3.26 14.25
C ALA A 102 8.59 2.64 14.16
N THR A 103 9.01 1.84 15.15
CA THR A 103 10.35 1.22 15.17
C THR A 103 10.39 -0.14 14.49
N VAL A 104 9.23 -0.73 14.21
CA VAL A 104 9.12 -2.04 13.56
C VAL A 104 9.28 -1.87 12.05
N ILE A 105 10.35 -2.41 11.50
CA ILE A 105 10.66 -2.41 10.07
C ILE A 105 10.77 -3.86 9.57
N ASN A 106 10.66 -4.06 8.26
CA ASN A 106 10.75 -5.36 7.62
C ASN A 106 11.56 -5.30 6.30
N ASP A 107 11.80 -6.46 5.69
CA ASP A 107 12.57 -6.53 4.44
C ASP A 107 11.85 -5.85 3.27
N ASP A 108 10.52 -5.82 3.25
CA ASP A 108 9.74 -5.15 2.20
C ASP A 108 9.90 -3.63 2.25
N LYS A 109 9.76 -3.03 3.45
CA LYS A 109 10.01 -1.59 3.65
C LYS A 109 11.43 -1.22 3.27
N LYS A 110 12.41 -2.07 3.61
CA LYS A 110 13.80 -1.87 3.23
C LYS A 110 14.01 -1.92 1.72
N ALA A 111 13.43 -2.91 1.05
CA ALA A 111 13.52 -3.05 -0.41
C ALA A 111 12.88 -1.86 -1.12
N VAL A 112 11.70 -1.42 -0.65
CA VAL A 112 11.01 -0.25 -1.21
C VAL A 112 11.80 1.02 -0.96
N ALA A 113 12.29 1.27 0.27
CA ALA A 113 13.10 2.45 0.59
C ALA A 113 14.31 2.56 -0.32
N GLN A 114 15.03 1.45 -0.55
CA GLN A 114 16.18 1.42 -1.47
C GLN A 114 15.74 1.68 -2.92
N ALA A 115 14.70 1.00 -3.39
CA ALA A 115 14.23 1.13 -4.77
C ALA A 115 13.77 2.55 -5.13
N ILE A 116 13.00 3.20 -4.24
CA ILE A 116 12.48 4.55 -4.50
C ILE A 116 13.57 5.61 -4.42
N THR A 117 14.55 5.46 -3.53
CA THR A 117 15.67 6.39 -3.40
C THR A 117 16.65 6.26 -4.56
N ASP A 118 16.95 5.02 -5.00
CA ASP A 118 17.80 4.78 -6.16
C ASP A 118 17.18 5.39 -7.43
N GLU A 119 15.88 5.20 -7.65
CA GLU A 119 15.20 5.77 -8.83
C GLU A 119 15.09 7.30 -8.73
N ALA A 120 14.83 7.86 -7.55
CA ALA A 120 14.79 9.30 -7.32
C ALA A 120 16.16 9.96 -7.59
N CYS A 121 17.24 9.35 -7.10
CA CYS A 121 18.61 9.82 -7.36
C CYS A 121 18.96 9.76 -8.84
N LYS A 122 18.67 8.64 -9.49
CA LYS A 122 18.91 8.44 -10.92
C LYS A 122 18.19 9.48 -11.77
N GLU A 123 16.91 9.76 -11.49
CA GLU A 123 16.13 10.78 -12.20
C GLU A 123 16.67 12.19 -11.97
N ALA A 124 17.15 12.47 -10.75
CA ALA A 124 17.77 13.75 -10.38
C ALA A 124 19.24 13.89 -10.86
N GLY A 125 19.84 12.84 -11.38
CA GLY A 125 21.24 12.82 -11.87
C GLY A 125 22.30 12.70 -10.77
N PHE A 126 21.93 12.12 -9.61
CA PHE A 126 22.85 11.77 -8.54
C PHE A 126 23.22 10.29 -8.58
N ASP A 127 24.45 9.97 -8.18
CA ASP A 127 24.92 8.59 -8.12
C ASP A 127 24.23 7.81 -6.96
N ASP A 128 23.96 8.47 -5.84
CA ASP A 128 23.31 7.91 -4.65
C ASP A 128 22.76 9.01 -3.71
N MET A 129 22.06 8.61 -2.65
CA MET A 129 21.51 9.52 -1.64
C MET A 129 22.57 10.36 -0.95
N LYS A 130 23.76 9.81 -0.76
CA LYS A 130 24.87 10.57 -0.17
C LYS A 130 25.36 11.67 -1.08
N ALA A 131 25.51 11.42 -2.37
CA ALA A 131 25.89 12.45 -3.36
C ALA A 131 24.85 13.57 -3.41
N ALA A 132 23.57 13.24 -3.35
CA ALA A 132 22.49 14.23 -3.27
C ALA A 132 22.57 15.05 -1.96
N ALA A 133 22.79 14.40 -0.81
CA ALA A 133 22.97 15.09 0.47
C ALA A 133 24.18 16.02 0.48
N ASP A 134 25.31 15.58 -0.05
CA ASP A 134 26.53 16.40 -0.18
C ASP A 134 26.31 17.62 -1.10
N ALA A 135 25.37 17.52 -2.06
CA ALA A 135 24.93 18.62 -2.92
C ALA A 135 23.84 19.51 -2.28
N GLY A 136 23.43 19.23 -1.03
CA GLY A 136 22.40 19.99 -0.31
C GLY A 136 20.98 19.70 -0.77
N THR A 137 20.74 18.52 -1.36
CA THR A 137 19.42 18.11 -1.90
C THR A 137 18.75 17.09 -0.99
N ALA A 138 17.50 17.39 -0.61
CA ALA A 138 16.59 16.50 0.08
C ALA A 138 15.55 15.92 -0.88
N PHE A 139 15.14 14.69 -0.63
CA PHE A 139 13.98 14.06 -1.24
C PHE A 139 12.83 13.97 -0.22
N VAL A 140 11.67 14.39 -0.64
CA VAL A 140 10.43 14.27 0.15
C VAL A 140 9.50 13.31 -0.58
N PHE A 141 9.23 12.18 0.05
CA PHE A 141 8.33 11.15 -0.47
C PHE A 141 6.95 11.35 0.13
N MET A 142 6.00 11.76 -0.71
CA MET A 142 4.64 12.14 -0.30
C MET A 142 3.68 10.98 -0.52
N GLY A 143 3.20 10.36 0.57
CA GLY A 143 2.09 9.41 0.59
C GLY A 143 0.73 10.09 0.64
N HIS A 144 -0.34 9.29 0.61
CA HIS A 144 -1.70 9.81 0.76
C HIS A 144 -1.97 10.27 2.20
N GLY A 145 -1.66 9.42 3.17
CA GLY A 145 -2.09 9.56 4.55
C GLY A 145 -3.38 8.78 4.80
N THR A 146 -3.69 8.50 6.04
CA THR A 146 -4.93 7.82 6.44
C THR A 146 -5.16 7.92 7.95
N SER A 147 -6.41 8.04 8.38
CA SER A 147 -6.81 7.92 9.79
C SER A 147 -6.84 6.46 10.28
N HIS A 148 -6.71 5.49 9.38
CA HIS A 148 -6.60 4.08 9.74
C HIS A 148 -5.35 3.80 10.57
N THR A 149 -5.40 2.82 11.48
CA THR A 149 -4.28 2.47 12.38
C THR A 149 -3.00 2.08 11.64
N ALA A 150 -3.11 1.64 10.38
CA ALA A 150 -1.96 1.36 9.51
C ALA A 150 -1.15 2.62 9.12
N ASN A 151 -1.58 3.83 9.49
CA ASN A 151 -0.84 5.07 9.24
C ASN A 151 0.57 5.06 9.85
N VAL A 152 0.79 4.27 10.89
CA VAL A 152 2.12 4.02 11.48
C VAL A 152 3.15 3.53 10.44
N THR A 153 2.70 2.98 9.33
CA THR A 153 3.57 2.54 8.22
C THR A 153 4.38 3.70 7.63
N TYR A 154 3.85 4.92 7.63
CA TYR A 154 4.60 6.10 7.19
C TYR A 154 5.77 6.42 8.12
N ASP A 155 5.57 6.33 9.44
CA ASP A 155 6.64 6.49 10.43
C ASP A 155 7.66 5.36 10.34
N GLN A 156 7.21 4.13 10.08
CA GLN A 156 8.09 2.99 9.85
C GLN A 156 8.95 3.19 8.60
N MET A 157 8.40 3.78 7.54
CA MET A 157 9.18 4.12 6.35
C MET A 157 10.22 5.19 6.65
N GLN A 158 9.91 6.20 7.47
CA GLN A 158 10.91 7.18 7.90
C GLN A 158 12.00 6.49 8.72
N THR A 159 11.64 5.63 9.69
CA THR A 159 12.60 4.84 10.47
C THR A 159 13.48 3.99 9.56
N GLN A 160 12.91 3.38 8.52
CA GLN A 160 13.68 2.60 7.56
C GLN A 160 14.64 3.45 6.73
N MET A 161 14.25 4.67 6.33
CA MET A 161 15.16 5.62 5.66
C MET A 161 16.34 5.99 6.58
N ASP A 162 16.04 6.25 7.85
CA ASP A 162 17.04 6.61 8.86
C ASP A 162 18.01 5.44 9.13
N ASP A 163 17.50 4.20 9.22
CA ASP A 163 18.32 2.98 9.40
C ASP A 163 19.26 2.74 8.22
N LEU A 164 18.83 3.10 7.00
CA LEU A 164 19.68 3.07 5.80
C LEU A 164 20.68 4.22 5.72
N GLY A 165 20.62 5.17 6.65
CA GLY A 165 21.51 6.34 6.68
C GLY A 165 21.14 7.42 5.66
N PHE A 166 19.89 7.44 5.16
CA PHE A 166 19.41 8.42 4.20
C PHE A 166 18.95 9.71 4.91
N THR A 167 19.90 10.48 5.40
CA THR A 167 19.66 11.70 6.20
C THR A 167 18.92 12.81 5.44
N ASN A 168 18.78 12.66 4.13
CA ASN A 168 18.12 13.59 3.22
C ASN A 168 16.81 13.02 2.61
N ALA A 169 16.25 11.95 3.20
CA ALA A 169 14.95 11.41 2.84
C ALA A 169 13.92 11.73 3.92
N PHE A 170 12.78 12.27 3.51
CA PHE A 170 11.70 12.67 4.40
C PHE A 170 10.39 12.08 3.91
N ILE A 171 9.59 11.54 4.83
CA ILE A 171 8.26 11.02 4.54
C ILE A 171 7.23 12.07 4.93
N GLY A 172 6.26 12.29 4.05
CA GLY A 172 5.11 13.14 4.30
C GLY A 172 3.83 12.56 3.72
N THR A 173 2.69 13.14 4.05
CA THR A 173 1.38 12.69 3.54
C THR A 173 0.47 13.87 3.20
N VAL A 174 -0.35 13.70 2.15
CA VAL A 174 -1.32 14.72 1.70
C VAL A 174 -2.30 15.06 2.83
N GLU A 175 -2.84 14.03 3.50
CA GLU A 175 -3.84 14.18 4.57
C GLU A 175 -3.24 14.67 5.90
N GLY A 176 -1.90 14.71 6.04
CA GLY A 176 -1.26 15.04 7.30
C GLY A 176 -1.55 14.03 8.41
N GLU A 177 -1.70 12.76 8.05
CA GLU A 177 -1.91 11.66 8.97
C GLU A 177 -0.90 10.52 8.71
N PRO A 178 0.00 10.26 9.67
CA PRO A 178 0.16 10.89 11.00
C PRO A 178 0.46 12.41 10.97
N GLU A 179 0.12 13.15 12.04
CA GLU A 179 0.21 14.62 12.10
C GLU A 179 1.61 15.17 11.76
N ASP A 180 2.66 14.46 12.14
CA ASP A 180 4.04 14.87 11.90
C ASP A 180 4.50 14.68 10.44
N THR A 181 3.66 14.08 9.57
CA THR A 181 3.84 13.96 8.13
C THR A 181 3.16 15.07 7.32
N ALA A 182 2.47 16.02 7.98
CA ALA A 182 1.84 17.15 7.32
C ALA A 182 2.88 18.06 6.62
N CYS A 183 2.48 18.74 5.55
CA CYS A 183 3.37 19.53 4.71
C CYS A 183 4.20 20.55 5.50
N ASP A 184 3.57 21.31 6.42
CA ASP A 184 4.25 22.28 7.26
C ASP A 184 5.31 21.64 8.17
N LYS A 185 5.02 20.44 8.71
CA LYS A 185 5.96 19.68 9.54
C LYS A 185 7.15 19.17 8.72
N VAL A 186 6.90 18.70 7.52
CA VAL A 186 7.97 18.23 6.62
C VAL A 186 8.86 19.40 6.19
N ILE A 187 8.28 20.57 5.87
CA ILE A 187 9.04 21.79 5.58
C ILE A 187 9.99 22.13 6.76
N GLU A 188 9.48 22.11 7.98
CA GLU A 188 10.29 22.35 9.19
C GLU A 188 11.43 21.33 9.32
N LYS A 189 11.14 20.02 9.16
CA LYS A 189 12.15 18.93 9.23
C LYS A 189 13.26 19.12 8.19
N VAL A 190 12.93 19.40 6.92
CA VAL A 190 13.90 19.60 5.84
C VAL A 190 14.77 20.84 6.07
N LYS A 191 14.14 21.94 6.53
CA LYS A 191 14.82 23.18 6.91
C LYS A 191 15.81 22.98 8.06
N GLU A 192 15.38 22.31 9.15
CA GLU A 192 16.21 22.03 10.32
C GLU A 192 17.40 21.12 9.97
N ALA A 193 17.22 20.19 9.04
CA ALA A 193 18.28 19.35 8.51
C ALA A 193 19.28 20.12 7.63
N GLY A 194 18.94 21.35 7.21
CA GLY A 194 19.85 22.28 6.53
C GLY A 194 19.89 22.14 5.01
N PHE A 195 19.02 21.37 4.41
CA PHE A 195 18.94 21.22 2.96
C PHE A 195 18.36 22.47 2.29
N LYS A 196 18.81 22.76 1.07
CA LYS A 196 18.42 23.94 0.30
C LYS A 196 17.71 23.63 -0.99
N ASN A 197 17.91 22.44 -1.53
CA ASN A 197 17.22 21.97 -2.71
C ASN A 197 16.28 20.83 -2.31
N VAL A 198 15.06 20.85 -2.81
CA VAL A 198 14.03 19.86 -2.47
C VAL A 198 13.50 19.22 -3.73
N ILE A 199 13.37 17.90 -3.71
CA ILE A 199 12.71 17.13 -4.76
C ILE A 199 11.53 16.41 -4.12
N LEU A 200 10.31 16.73 -4.56
CA LEU A 200 9.09 16.08 -4.16
C LEU A 200 8.80 14.90 -5.07
N ARG A 201 8.47 13.74 -4.51
CA ARG A 201 8.12 12.53 -5.26
C ARG A 201 6.98 11.78 -4.58
N PRO A 202 6.02 11.18 -5.32
CA PRO A 202 4.96 10.42 -4.69
C PRO A 202 5.50 9.13 -4.01
N LEU A 203 5.02 8.85 -2.80
CA LEU A 203 5.07 7.53 -2.16
C LEU A 203 3.72 6.85 -2.39
N MET A 204 3.37 6.66 -3.65
CA MET A 204 2.11 6.10 -4.12
C MET A 204 2.36 5.16 -5.29
N VAL A 205 1.61 4.07 -5.35
CA VAL A 205 1.74 3.10 -6.46
C VAL A 205 1.47 3.77 -7.81
N VAL A 206 0.48 4.66 -7.84
CA VAL A 206 0.07 5.42 -9.02
C VAL A 206 0.25 6.91 -8.78
N ALA A 207 0.94 7.61 -9.70
CA ALA A 207 1.03 9.05 -9.71
C ALA A 207 -0.23 9.65 -10.37
N GLY A 208 -1.33 9.69 -9.61
CA GLY A 208 -2.64 10.22 -10.00
C GLY A 208 -2.84 11.70 -9.66
N ASP A 209 -4.08 12.06 -9.30
CA ASP A 209 -4.49 13.43 -9.01
C ASP A 209 -3.68 14.03 -7.86
N HIS A 210 -3.44 13.31 -6.78
CA HIS A 210 -2.63 13.78 -5.66
C HIS A 210 -1.20 14.15 -6.06
N ALA A 211 -0.56 13.37 -6.93
CA ALA A 211 0.79 13.69 -7.40
C ALA A 211 0.81 14.90 -8.33
N ASN A 212 -0.22 15.08 -9.17
CA ASN A 212 -0.30 16.15 -10.14
C ASN A 212 -0.83 17.45 -9.56
N ASN A 213 -1.78 17.38 -8.63
CA ASN A 213 -2.47 18.55 -8.07
C ASN A 213 -1.94 18.91 -6.67
N ASP A 214 -2.07 17.98 -5.71
CA ASP A 214 -1.71 18.27 -4.31
C ASP A 214 -0.19 18.35 -4.09
N MET A 215 0.61 17.57 -4.85
CA MET A 215 2.06 17.67 -4.77
C MET A 215 2.62 18.75 -5.70
N ALA A 216 2.36 18.65 -7.00
CA ALA A 216 3.06 19.41 -8.03
C ALA A 216 2.21 20.49 -8.69
N GLY A 217 0.96 20.69 -8.25
CA GLY A 217 0.06 21.71 -8.82
C GLY A 217 0.51 23.15 -8.57
N ASP A 218 -0.16 24.08 -9.27
CA ASP A 218 0.11 25.50 -9.15
C ASP A 218 -0.76 26.21 -8.09
N ASP A 219 -1.70 25.49 -7.46
CA ASP A 219 -2.54 26.01 -6.39
C ASP A 219 -1.71 26.31 -5.13
N ALA A 220 -2.14 27.30 -4.34
CA ALA A 220 -1.36 27.77 -3.19
C ALA A 220 -1.22 26.73 -2.06
N ASP A 221 -2.10 25.74 -2.05
CA ASP A 221 -2.14 24.62 -1.09
C ASP A 221 -1.39 23.39 -1.59
N SER A 222 -0.90 23.37 -2.84
CA SER A 222 0.00 22.32 -3.29
C SER A 222 1.30 22.29 -2.49
N TRP A 223 1.88 21.12 -2.29
CA TRP A 223 3.15 20.96 -1.57
C TRP A 223 4.26 21.81 -2.18
N LYS A 224 4.40 21.77 -3.52
CA LYS A 224 5.38 22.58 -4.24
C LYS A 224 5.21 24.06 -3.90
N SER A 225 4.01 24.60 -4.00
CA SER A 225 3.73 26.02 -3.71
C SER A 225 4.00 26.37 -2.23
N GLN A 226 3.68 25.48 -1.29
CA GLN A 226 3.94 25.69 0.13
C GLN A 226 5.46 25.68 0.43
N PHE A 227 6.23 24.73 -0.15
CA PHE A 227 7.69 24.71 -0.03
C PHE A 227 8.32 25.96 -0.61
N GLU A 228 7.90 26.39 -1.79
CA GLU A 228 8.38 27.64 -2.43
C GLU A 228 8.01 28.88 -1.59
N ALA A 229 6.78 28.95 -1.10
CA ALA A 229 6.29 30.08 -0.30
C ALA A 229 6.96 30.20 1.08
N SER A 230 7.53 29.12 1.61
CA SER A 230 8.30 29.16 2.87
C SER A 230 9.52 30.08 2.78
N GLY A 231 10.11 30.23 1.57
CA GLY A 231 11.30 31.02 1.34
C GLY A 231 12.58 30.42 1.96
N ASP A 232 12.54 29.17 2.40
CA ASP A 232 13.66 28.50 3.06
C ASP A 232 14.56 27.73 2.07
N PHE A 233 14.09 27.48 0.85
CA PHE A 233 14.72 26.62 -0.16
C PHE A 233 15.12 27.41 -1.39
N ASP A 234 16.24 27.02 -2.01
CA ASP A 234 16.75 27.64 -3.25
C ASP A 234 16.07 27.06 -4.50
N SER A 235 15.66 25.77 -4.44
CA SER A 235 14.87 25.12 -5.49
C SER A 235 13.89 24.10 -4.91
N VAL A 236 12.75 23.96 -5.59
CA VAL A 236 11.74 22.92 -5.33
C VAL A 236 11.34 22.29 -6.67
N ASP A 237 11.71 21.05 -6.87
CA ASP A 237 11.43 20.28 -8.08
C ASP A 237 10.49 19.12 -7.78
N CYS A 238 9.79 18.61 -8.79
CA CYS A 238 8.86 17.49 -8.65
C CYS A 238 9.19 16.39 -9.66
N GLN A 239 9.21 15.14 -9.16
CA GLN A 239 9.28 13.92 -9.95
C GLN A 239 7.91 13.24 -9.92
N ILE A 240 7.12 13.37 -10.99
CA ILE A 240 5.74 12.83 -11.04
C ILE A 240 5.76 11.42 -11.65
N ALA A 241 6.10 10.43 -10.82
CA ALA A 241 6.16 9.04 -11.23
C ALA A 241 5.68 8.11 -10.11
N GLY A 242 4.73 7.21 -10.42
CA GLY A 242 4.24 6.20 -9.47
C GLY A 242 5.27 5.10 -9.22
N LEU A 243 5.18 4.47 -8.05
CA LEU A 243 6.08 3.40 -7.63
C LEU A 243 5.91 2.13 -8.49
N GLY A 244 4.71 1.93 -9.08
CA GLY A 244 4.41 0.80 -9.94
C GLY A 244 5.21 0.73 -11.26
N ARG A 245 6.04 1.75 -11.56
CA ARG A 245 6.98 1.76 -12.69
C ARG A 245 8.39 1.30 -12.32
N ILE A 246 8.66 1.14 -11.04
CA ILE A 246 10.00 0.77 -10.57
C ILE A 246 10.12 -0.75 -10.63
N ALA A 247 11.04 -1.25 -11.45
CA ALA A 247 11.21 -2.68 -11.66
C ALA A 247 11.39 -3.47 -10.35
N ALA A 248 12.13 -2.93 -9.38
CA ALA A 248 12.31 -3.57 -8.08
C ALA A 248 11.01 -3.64 -7.26
N VAL A 249 10.08 -2.69 -7.44
CA VAL A 249 8.74 -2.73 -6.84
C VAL A 249 7.85 -3.75 -7.56
N GLU A 250 7.93 -3.83 -8.89
CA GLU A 250 7.23 -4.88 -9.65
C GLU A 250 7.69 -6.28 -9.23
N ASP A 251 9.01 -6.48 -9.07
CA ASP A 251 9.60 -7.74 -8.60
C ASP A 251 9.14 -8.11 -7.19
N LEU A 252 8.92 -7.11 -6.31
CA LEU A 252 8.40 -7.33 -4.96
C LEU A 252 6.96 -7.88 -4.99
N TYR A 253 6.08 -7.30 -5.80
CA TYR A 253 4.72 -7.83 -6.00
C TYR A 253 4.73 -9.24 -6.59
N VAL A 254 5.66 -9.53 -7.50
CA VAL A 254 5.86 -10.89 -8.02
C VAL A 254 6.25 -11.85 -6.89
N ALA A 255 7.14 -11.45 -5.99
CA ALA A 255 7.55 -12.27 -4.84
C ALA A 255 6.40 -12.51 -3.86
N HIS A 256 5.61 -11.47 -3.53
CA HIS A 256 4.43 -11.60 -2.66
C HIS A 256 3.37 -12.52 -3.28
N THR A 257 3.09 -12.36 -4.59
CA THR A 257 2.19 -13.26 -5.32
C THR A 257 2.69 -14.69 -5.30
N LYS A 258 4.02 -14.91 -5.43
CA LYS A 258 4.60 -16.25 -5.32
C LYS A 258 4.33 -16.88 -3.96
N ALA A 259 4.57 -16.14 -2.89
CA ALA A 259 4.32 -16.63 -1.53
C ALA A 259 2.84 -17.02 -1.33
N ALA A 260 1.91 -16.22 -1.87
CA ALA A 260 0.49 -16.53 -1.83
C ALA A 260 0.14 -17.79 -2.64
N ILE A 261 0.71 -17.97 -3.84
CA ILE A 261 0.54 -19.19 -4.64
C ILE A 261 1.07 -20.42 -3.89
N ASP A 262 2.27 -20.31 -3.32
CA ASP A 262 2.88 -21.42 -2.57
C ASP A 262 2.05 -21.81 -1.34
N SER A 263 1.34 -20.86 -0.72
CA SER A 263 0.45 -21.12 0.44
C SER A 263 -0.81 -21.92 0.07
N LEU A 264 -1.28 -21.85 -1.18
CA LEU A 264 -2.41 -22.68 -1.64
C LEU A 264 -2.12 -24.17 -1.56
N GLY A 265 -0.88 -24.59 -1.87
CA GLY A 265 -0.45 -25.98 -1.80
C GLY A 265 -0.24 -26.50 -0.38
N ALA A 266 0.13 -25.61 0.55
CA ALA A 266 0.39 -25.97 1.96
C ALA A 266 -0.88 -26.29 2.75
N SER A 267 -2.03 -25.73 2.34
CA SER A 267 -3.34 -26.01 2.96
C SER A 267 -3.83 -27.43 2.66
N ASP A 268 -3.48 -28.01 1.52
CA ASP A 268 -3.86 -29.37 1.13
C ASP A 268 -3.02 -30.42 1.88
N ASP A 269 -1.75 -30.16 2.18
CA ASP A 269 -0.89 -31.05 2.92
C ASP A 269 -1.23 -31.07 4.44
N ALA A 270 -1.64 -29.93 5.02
CA ALA A 270 -2.06 -29.85 6.41
C ALA A 270 -3.40 -30.57 6.68
N ALA A 271 -4.29 -30.60 5.69
CA ALA A 271 -5.55 -31.34 5.78
C ALA A 271 -5.36 -32.88 5.65
N ALA A 272 -4.23 -33.31 5.10
CA ALA A 272 -3.91 -34.73 4.92
C ALA A 272 -3.25 -35.36 6.18
N GLU A 273 -2.63 -34.56 7.05
CA GLU A 273 -1.98 -35.06 8.28
C GLU A 273 -2.92 -35.22 9.48
N ASP A 274 -4.15 -34.64 9.49
CA ASP A 274 -5.06 -34.66 10.63
C ASP A 274 -6.10 -35.80 10.59
N THR A 275 -5.95 -36.79 9.71
CA THR A 275 -6.88 -37.94 9.63
C THR A 275 -6.40 -39.20 10.32
N ASP A 276 -5.28 -39.22 11.07
CA ASP A 276 -4.76 -40.40 11.73
C ASP A 276 -4.43 -40.22 13.22
N ALA A 277 -5.30 -39.55 13.99
CA ALA A 277 -5.30 -39.63 15.47
C ALA A 277 -6.62 -40.12 15.99
N LYS A 278 -6.62 -41.44 16.17
CA LYS A 278 -7.58 -42.37 16.70
C LYS A 278 -8.18 -41.95 18.04
N ALA A 279 -9.52 -42.12 18.12
CA ALA A 279 -10.34 -42.10 19.32
C ALA A 279 -9.80 -42.96 20.49
N THR A 280 -9.82 -42.42 21.68
CA THR A 280 -10.16 -43.09 22.96
C THR A 280 -10.75 -42.03 23.89
N ASP A 281 -12.03 -42.06 24.05
CA ASP A 281 -12.88 -42.54 25.19
C ASP A 281 -12.55 -41.95 26.59
N ASP A 282 -13.44 -41.30 27.15
CA ASP A 282 -14.29 -41.53 28.33
C ASP A 282 -14.54 -40.28 29.21
N SER A 283 -15.82 -40.02 29.33
CA SER A 283 -16.64 -39.61 30.49
C SER A 283 -16.47 -38.27 31.20
N ALA A 284 -17.59 -37.56 31.12
CA ALA A 284 -18.48 -37.03 32.19
C ALA A 284 -17.94 -35.95 33.15
N ASP A 285 -18.55 -34.81 33.25
CA ASP A 285 -19.67 -34.46 34.12
C ASP A 285 -19.84 -32.92 34.24
N ASP A 286 -21.03 -32.52 33.99
CA ASP A 286 -21.98 -31.67 34.68
C ASP A 286 -21.67 -30.22 35.13
N ALA A 287 -22.74 -29.46 34.87
CA ALA A 287 -23.28 -28.27 35.58
C ALA A 287 -22.87 -26.88 35.07
N GLN A 288 -23.77 -26.23 34.29
CA GLN A 288 -24.86 -25.30 34.67
C GLN A 288 -24.37 -23.99 35.36
N ALA A 289 -24.71 -22.84 34.93
CA ALA A 289 -25.85 -22.10 34.50
C ALA A 289 -25.58 -20.58 34.51
N ASP A 290 -26.36 -19.89 33.68
CA ASP A 290 -26.95 -18.55 33.87
C ASP A 290 -25.99 -17.34 34.07
N ASP A 291 -26.19 -16.25 33.44
CA ASP A 291 -27.36 -15.40 33.30
C ASP A 291 -27.10 -14.22 32.33
N ALA A 292 -28.19 -13.76 31.77
CA ALA A 292 -28.38 -12.68 30.80
C ALA A 292 -28.06 -11.26 31.31
N ALA A 293 -27.84 -10.36 30.39
CA ALA A 293 -28.50 -9.07 30.18
C ALA A 293 -27.74 -8.23 29.18
N GLU A 294 -28.23 -8.00 27.99
CA GLU A 294 -29.17 -6.99 27.54
C GLU A 294 -28.73 -5.53 27.71
N THR A 295 -28.84 -4.88 26.54
CA THR A 295 -29.14 -3.49 26.24
C THR A 295 -27.92 -2.61 25.92
N THR A 296 -27.92 -1.74 24.92
CA THR A 296 -28.91 -1.12 24.03
C THR A 296 -28.17 -0.42 22.89
N ALA A 297 -28.84 -0.34 21.75
CA ALA A 297 -28.48 0.50 20.62
C ALA A 297 -28.41 1.98 21.01
N ASP A 298 -27.51 2.71 20.40
CA ASP A 298 -27.80 4.10 20.08
C ASP A 298 -27.24 4.45 18.69
N THR A 299 -28.17 4.90 17.88
CA THR A 299 -28.01 5.43 16.54
C THR A 299 -27.54 6.85 16.60
N ALA A 300 -26.56 7.22 15.79
CA ALA A 300 -26.43 8.61 15.37
C ALA A 300 -26.09 8.67 13.89
N GLU A 301 -27.05 9.18 13.15
CA GLU A 301 -26.90 9.74 11.81
C GLU A 301 -25.89 10.88 11.85
N ALA A 302 -25.13 11.03 10.80
CA ALA A 302 -24.63 12.34 10.41
C ALA A 302 -24.40 12.43 8.92
N ASP A 303 -24.92 13.48 8.42
CA ASP A 303 -25.11 14.02 7.11
C ASP A 303 -23.88 14.13 6.23
N ALA A 304 -24.23 14.07 4.95
CA ALA A 304 -23.42 14.45 3.80
C ALA A 304 -23.22 15.96 3.68
N GLU A 305 -22.06 16.38 3.28
CA GLU A 305 -21.85 17.35 2.20
C GLU A 305 -20.47 17.19 1.58
#